data_22cdf13a102df1dea4dc82a2a6f10d9b
#
_entry.id   22cdf13a102df1dea4dc82a2a6f10d9b
#
_cell.length_a   1.000
_cell.length_b   1.000
_cell.length_c   1.000
_cell.angle_alpha   90.00
_cell.angle_beta   90.00
_cell.angle_gamma   90.00
#
_symmetry.space_group_name_H-M   'P 1'
#
loop_
_entity.id
_entity.type
_entity.pdbx_description
1 polymer ?
#
loop_
_entity_poly.entity_id
_entity_poly.type
_entity_poly.pdbx_seq_one_letter_code
_entity_poly.pdbx_strand_id
1 'polypeptide(L)'
;MQDFVHLHVHTQYSLLDGQASVARLVDKAMKNGMKGIAVTDHGNMFGIKEFTNYVNKKNSGPKGEVKDLKKRNADIEAGTIECEDKEAEIADCKAKIVEAESKLVKPIIGCEMYVARRTMDLREGKLDQ
;
A
#
# COMPACT_ATOMS: atom_id res chain seq x y z
N MET A 1 -4.17 -2.50 18.00
CA MET A 1 -3.72 -3.31 16.85
C MET A 1 -2.22 -3.11 16.66
N GLN A 2 -1.47 -4.19 16.51
CA GLN A 2 -0.05 -4.10 16.25
C GLN A 2 0.19 -3.62 14.82
N ASP A 3 1.08 -2.66 14.64
CA ASP A 3 1.55 -2.25 13.32
C ASP A 3 2.42 -3.37 12.74
N PHE A 4 1.89 -4.05 11.74
CA PHE A 4 2.57 -5.17 11.10
C PHE A 4 2.48 -5.07 9.58
N VAL A 5 3.59 -5.30 8.92
CA VAL A 5 3.68 -5.33 7.45
C VAL A 5 4.39 -6.60 7.02
N HIS A 6 3.74 -7.40 6.18
CA HIS A 6 4.38 -8.55 5.54
C HIS A 6 5.32 -8.07 4.44
N LEU A 7 6.60 -8.42 4.54
CA LEU A 7 7.62 -8.07 3.53
C LEU A 7 7.94 -9.22 2.57
N HIS A 8 7.40 -10.40 2.80
CA HIS A 8 7.62 -11.59 1.97
C HIS A 8 6.28 -12.22 1.63
N VAL A 9 5.75 -11.91 0.46
CA VAL A 9 4.43 -12.36 0.02
C VAL A 9 4.47 -12.83 -1.43
N HIS A 10 3.99 -14.05 -1.67
CA HIS A 10 3.82 -14.61 -3.00
C HIS A 10 2.37 -14.51 -3.45
N THR A 11 2.16 -14.05 -4.70
CA THR A 11 0.84 -14.00 -5.33
C THR A 11 0.62 -15.21 -6.23
N GLN A 12 -0.53 -15.25 -6.92
CA GLN A 12 -0.84 -16.25 -7.94
C GLN A 12 0.19 -16.33 -9.07
N TYR A 13 1.03 -15.30 -9.25
CA TYR A 13 2.09 -15.27 -10.25
C TYR A 13 3.35 -16.04 -9.82
N SER A 14 3.42 -16.48 -8.57
CA SER A 14 4.42 -17.46 -8.10
C SER A 14 3.85 -18.86 -8.33
N LEU A 15 4.13 -19.45 -9.49
CA LEU A 15 3.45 -20.63 -10.03
C LEU A 15 3.42 -21.85 -9.10
N LEU A 16 4.42 -22.03 -8.24
CA LEU A 16 4.51 -23.17 -7.34
C LEU A 16 4.03 -22.87 -5.91
N ASP A 17 4.14 -21.65 -5.46
CA ASP A 17 3.94 -21.27 -4.06
C ASP A 17 2.77 -20.33 -3.82
N GLY A 18 2.37 -19.55 -4.82
CA GLY A 18 1.36 -18.53 -4.66
C GLY A 18 -0.01 -18.97 -5.14
N GLN A 19 -1.02 -18.85 -4.28
CA GLN A 19 -2.41 -19.14 -4.63
C GLN A 19 -3.33 -17.93 -4.49
N ALA A 20 -2.87 -16.91 -3.78
CA ALA A 20 -3.68 -15.74 -3.51
C ALA A 20 -3.68 -14.76 -4.68
N SER A 21 -4.86 -14.27 -5.04
CA SER A 21 -4.96 -13.18 -6.00
C SER A 21 -4.47 -11.87 -5.39
N VAL A 22 -3.93 -10.97 -6.21
CA VAL A 22 -3.47 -9.65 -5.79
C VAL A 22 -4.59 -8.88 -5.08
N ALA A 23 -5.79 -8.87 -5.63
CA ALA A 23 -6.94 -8.18 -5.04
C ALA A 23 -7.27 -8.69 -3.64
N ARG A 24 -7.30 -10.00 -3.45
CA ARG A 24 -7.60 -10.61 -2.14
C ARG A 24 -6.53 -10.28 -1.09
N LEU A 25 -5.26 -10.27 -1.48
CA LEU A 25 -4.15 -9.91 -0.58
C LEU A 25 -4.27 -8.46 -0.12
N VAL A 26 -4.51 -7.54 -1.03
CA VAL A 26 -4.67 -6.12 -0.71
C VAL A 26 -5.91 -5.89 0.16
N ASP A 27 -7.04 -6.47 -0.18
CA ASP A 27 -8.27 -6.34 0.59
C ASP A 27 -8.11 -6.89 2.01
N LYS A 28 -7.43 -8.01 2.17
CA LYS A 28 -7.15 -8.58 3.49
C LYS A 28 -6.23 -7.69 4.31
N ALA A 29 -5.19 -7.12 3.70
CA ALA A 29 -4.30 -6.18 4.36
C ALA A 29 -5.05 -4.94 4.85
N MET A 30 -5.93 -4.38 4.02
CA MET A 30 -6.77 -3.25 4.40
C MET A 30 -7.75 -3.60 5.52
N LYS A 31 -8.39 -4.76 5.43
CA LYS A 31 -9.32 -5.25 6.46
C LYS A 31 -8.64 -5.43 7.81
N ASN A 32 -7.40 -5.88 7.82
CA ASN A 32 -6.61 -6.08 9.04
C ASN A 32 -5.95 -4.80 9.54
N GLY A 33 -6.14 -3.68 8.86
CA GLY A 33 -5.56 -2.39 9.24
C GLY A 33 -4.06 -2.28 9.02
N MET A 34 -3.48 -3.06 8.12
CA MET A 34 -2.07 -3.00 7.78
C MET A 34 -1.75 -1.70 7.04
N LYS A 35 -0.62 -1.07 7.39
CA LYS A 35 -0.17 0.18 6.75
C LYS A 35 0.50 -0.03 5.40
N GLY A 36 0.90 -1.25 5.10
CA GLY A 36 1.53 -1.60 3.83
C GLY A 36 1.45 -3.08 3.54
N ILE A 37 1.73 -3.44 2.31
CA ILE A 37 1.85 -4.82 1.87
C ILE A 37 2.90 -4.92 0.78
N ALA A 38 3.77 -5.93 0.87
CA ALA A 38 4.77 -6.23 -0.14
C ALA A 38 4.29 -7.35 -1.06
N VAL A 39 4.75 -7.32 -2.30
CA VAL A 39 4.67 -8.44 -3.23
C VAL A 39 6.08 -8.81 -3.66
N THR A 40 6.48 -10.05 -3.39
CA THR A 40 7.83 -10.57 -3.65
C THR A 40 7.73 -11.93 -4.32
N ASP A 41 7.21 -11.99 -5.55
CA ASP A 41 7.04 -13.22 -6.29
C ASP A 41 8.37 -13.88 -6.68
N HIS A 42 8.35 -15.20 -6.86
CA HIS A 42 9.51 -15.98 -7.25
C HIS A 42 9.98 -15.68 -8.67
N GLY A 43 11.14 -15.02 -8.79
CA GLY A 43 11.83 -14.80 -10.05
C GLY A 43 11.06 -14.00 -11.10
N ASN A 44 9.96 -13.34 -10.72
CA ASN A 44 9.16 -12.55 -11.64
C ASN A 44 8.52 -11.32 -10.96
N MET A 45 8.06 -10.40 -11.78
CA MET A 45 7.34 -9.20 -11.36
C MET A 45 6.05 -9.03 -12.15
N PHE A 46 5.45 -10.11 -12.60
CA PHE A 46 4.26 -10.07 -13.47
C PHE A 46 3.05 -9.42 -12.80
N GLY A 47 2.93 -9.56 -11.49
CA GLY A 47 1.83 -8.99 -10.73
C GLY A 47 2.00 -7.54 -10.29
N ILE A 48 3.15 -6.92 -10.52
CA ILE A 48 3.47 -5.59 -9.98
C ILE A 48 2.54 -4.50 -10.49
N LYS A 49 2.26 -4.47 -11.79
CA LYS A 49 1.36 -3.47 -12.37
C LYS A 49 -0.07 -3.61 -11.82
N GLU A 50 -0.59 -4.84 -11.79
CA GLU A 50 -1.90 -5.14 -11.22
C GLU A 50 -1.98 -4.75 -9.75
N PHE A 51 -0.96 -5.11 -8.97
CA PHE A 51 -0.84 -4.77 -7.57
C PHE A 51 -0.83 -3.26 -7.33
N THR A 52 0.03 -2.53 -8.03
CA THR A 52 0.15 -1.08 -7.92
C THR A 52 -1.15 -0.37 -8.30
N ASN A 53 -1.77 -0.77 -9.41
CA ASN A 53 -3.02 -0.21 -9.87
C ASN A 53 -4.15 -0.47 -8.87
N TYR A 54 -4.23 -1.67 -8.32
CA TYR A 54 -5.26 -2.04 -7.36
C TYR A 54 -5.11 -1.28 -6.04
N VAL A 55 -3.90 -1.17 -5.52
CA VAL A 55 -3.62 -0.39 -4.30
C VAL A 55 -3.95 1.09 -4.52
N ASN A 56 -3.56 1.66 -5.65
CA ASN A 56 -3.87 3.05 -5.98
C ASN A 56 -5.39 3.29 -6.10
N LYS A 57 -6.11 2.35 -6.70
CA LYS A 57 -7.56 2.41 -6.78
C LYS A 57 -8.21 2.40 -5.40
N LYS A 58 -7.77 1.53 -4.51
CA LYS A 58 -8.30 1.45 -3.13
C LYS A 58 -7.92 2.67 -2.29
N ASN A 59 -6.76 3.24 -2.51
CA ASN A 59 -6.31 4.45 -1.82
C ASN A 59 -6.96 5.74 -2.32
N SER A 60 -7.57 5.74 -3.50
CA SER A 60 -8.14 6.95 -4.11
C SER A 60 -9.23 7.61 -3.28
N GLY A 61 -10.09 6.82 -2.63
CA GLY A 61 -11.11 7.32 -1.73
C GLY A 61 -10.53 8.07 -0.53
N PRO A 62 -9.73 7.42 0.32
CA PRO A 62 -9.09 8.08 1.46
C PRO A 62 -8.21 9.27 1.08
N LYS A 63 -7.47 9.21 -0.02
CA LYS A 63 -6.66 10.35 -0.51
C LYS A 63 -7.54 11.54 -0.90
N GLY A 64 -8.67 11.28 -1.54
CA GLY A 64 -9.65 12.31 -1.86
C GLY A 64 -10.22 13.00 -0.62
N GLU A 65 -10.60 12.20 0.38
CA GLU A 65 -11.07 12.71 1.68
C GLU A 65 -10.02 13.60 2.37
N VAL A 66 -8.78 13.16 2.41
CA VAL A 66 -7.67 13.93 3.00
C VAL A 66 -7.48 15.26 2.26
N LYS A 67 -7.52 15.25 0.95
CA LYS A 67 -7.38 16.46 0.12
C LYS A 67 -8.51 17.47 0.40
N ASP A 68 -9.74 16.98 0.44
CA ASP A 68 -10.93 17.83 0.70
C ASP A 68 -10.91 18.41 2.11
N LEU A 69 -10.54 17.61 3.11
CA LEU A 69 -10.43 18.07 4.49
C LEU A 69 -9.30 19.09 4.68
N LYS A 70 -8.18 18.91 4.02
CA LYS A 70 -7.06 19.88 4.05
C LYS A 70 -7.47 21.21 3.41
N LYS A 71 -8.21 21.15 2.30
CA LYS A 71 -8.74 22.34 1.65
C LYS A 71 -9.75 23.08 2.55
N ARG A 72 -10.68 22.36 3.15
CA ARG A 72 -11.64 22.93 4.08
C ARG A 72 -10.95 23.59 5.28
N ASN A 73 -9.94 22.92 5.84
CA ASN A 73 -9.17 23.45 6.95
C ASN A 73 -8.45 24.75 6.58
N ALA A 74 -7.82 24.80 5.40
CA ALA A 74 -7.20 26.01 4.88
C ALA A 74 -8.22 27.15 4.67
N ASP A 75 -9.40 26.85 4.15
CA ASP A 75 -10.47 27.83 3.95
C ASP A 75 -10.99 28.38 5.29
N ILE A 76 -11.08 27.56 6.32
CA ILE A 76 -11.47 28.00 7.67
C ILE A 76 -10.39 28.91 8.27
N GLU A 77 -9.10 28.54 8.16
CA GLU A 77 -7.99 29.35 8.65
C GLU A 77 -7.89 30.69 7.92
N ALA A 78 -8.16 30.71 6.62
CA ALA A 78 -8.17 31.92 5.80
C ALA A 78 -9.41 32.84 6.02
N GLY A 79 -10.41 32.35 6.76
CA GLY A 79 -11.65 33.10 7.01
C GLY A 79 -12.65 33.06 5.86
N THR A 80 -12.42 32.21 4.84
CA THR A 80 -13.32 32.05 3.69
C THR A 80 -14.63 31.35 4.07
N ILE A 81 -14.58 30.48 5.08
CA ILE A 81 -15.74 29.81 5.65
C ILE A 81 -15.99 30.38 7.06
N GLU A 82 -17.18 30.86 7.30
CA GLU A 82 -17.61 31.33 8.62
C GLU A 82 -18.06 30.13 9.47
N CYS A 83 -17.47 30.00 10.65
CA CYS A 83 -17.82 28.98 11.65
C CYS A 83 -17.96 29.67 13.01
N GLU A 84 -18.89 29.17 13.84
CA GLU A 84 -19.09 29.69 15.19
C GLU A 84 -17.86 29.44 16.07
N ASP A 85 -17.21 28.25 15.92
CA ASP A 85 -15.99 27.89 16.63
C ASP A 85 -14.96 27.34 15.64
N LYS A 86 -14.07 28.22 15.18
CA LYS A 86 -13.01 27.86 14.22
C LYS A 86 -12.04 26.82 14.76
N GLU A 87 -11.68 26.92 16.04
CA GLU A 87 -10.73 26.00 16.65
C GLU A 87 -11.28 24.57 16.74
N ALA A 88 -12.56 24.42 17.11
CA ALA A 88 -13.22 23.13 17.16
C ALA A 88 -13.36 22.49 15.77
N GLU A 89 -13.71 23.27 14.77
CA GLU A 89 -13.81 22.80 13.38
C GLU A 89 -12.45 22.38 12.81
N ILE A 90 -11.40 23.14 13.08
CA ILE A 90 -10.03 22.81 12.66
C ILE A 90 -9.57 21.53 13.34
N ALA A 91 -9.82 21.36 14.64
CA ALA A 91 -9.49 20.16 15.38
C ALA A 91 -10.24 18.93 14.85
N ASP A 92 -11.52 19.07 14.54
CA ASP A 92 -12.34 17.99 13.95
C ASP A 92 -11.82 17.59 12.55
N CYS A 93 -11.49 18.56 11.70
CA CYS A 93 -10.89 18.28 10.40
C CYS A 93 -9.54 17.56 10.52
N LYS A 94 -8.70 17.96 11.45
CA LYS A 94 -7.41 17.27 11.71
C LYS A 94 -7.61 15.84 12.16
N ALA A 95 -8.55 15.57 13.05
CA ALA A 95 -8.88 14.23 13.50
C ALA A 95 -9.38 13.33 12.35
N LYS A 96 -10.24 13.86 11.49
CA LYS A 96 -10.74 13.16 10.29
C LYS A 96 -9.63 12.90 9.27
N ILE A 97 -8.68 13.82 9.10
CA ILE A 97 -7.51 13.63 8.24
C ILE A 97 -6.67 12.44 8.74
N VAL A 98 -6.37 12.39 10.03
CA VAL A 98 -5.61 11.27 10.63
C VAL A 98 -6.34 9.94 10.43
N GLU A 99 -7.65 9.90 10.62
CA GLU A 99 -8.46 8.70 10.40
C GLU A 99 -8.42 8.25 8.93
N ALA A 100 -8.57 9.17 7.98
CA ALA A 100 -8.50 8.87 6.56
C ALA A 100 -7.11 8.39 6.14
N GLU A 101 -6.05 9.01 6.64
CA GLU A 101 -4.67 8.58 6.38
C GLU A 101 -4.37 7.19 6.93
N SER A 102 -4.98 6.79 8.05
CA SER A 102 -4.83 5.46 8.62
C SER A 102 -5.39 4.34 7.73
N LYS A 103 -6.30 4.67 6.80
CA LYS A 103 -6.88 3.73 5.84
C LYS A 103 -6.01 3.52 4.59
N LEU A 104 -4.96 4.33 4.41
CA LEU A 104 -4.06 4.20 3.28
C LEU A 104 -3.14 3.00 3.47
N VAL A 105 -2.89 2.27 2.37
CA VAL A 105 -1.97 1.13 2.32
C VAL A 105 -0.83 1.47 1.37
N LYS A 106 0.41 1.27 1.83
CA LYS A 106 1.61 1.49 1.01
C LYS A 106 1.95 0.22 0.23
N PRO A 107 2.04 0.27 -1.10
CA PRO A 107 2.56 -0.85 -1.88
C PRO A 107 4.07 -0.92 -1.78
N ILE A 108 4.60 -2.11 -1.49
CA ILE A 108 6.03 -2.38 -1.44
C ILE A 108 6.34 -3.37 -2.56
N ILE A 109 7.18 -2.96 -3.50
CA ILE A 109 7.50 -3.73 -4.70
C ILE A 109 8.80 -4.48 -4.46
N GLY A 110 8.78 -5.79 -4.67
CA GLY A 110 9.94 -6.65 -4.55
C GLY A 110 9.86 -7.86 -5.45
N CYS A 111 10.93 -8.64 -5.45
CA CYS A 111 11.02 -9.89 -6.19
C CYS A 111 12.02 -10.81 -5.49
N GLU A 112 11.70 -12.10 -5.37
CA GLU A 112 12.67 -13.09 -4.95
C GLU A 112 13.62 -13.40 -6.10
N MET A 113 14.84 -12.93 -5.98
CA MET A 113 15.84 -13.08 -7.02
C MET A 113 16.61 -14.40 -6.88
N TYR A 114 16.88 -15.03 -8.00
CA TYR A 114 17.83 -16.14 -8.07
C TYR A 114 19.23 -15.57 -8.28
N VAL A 115 20.14 -15.93 -7.41
CA VAL A 115 21.53 -15.48 -7.47
C VAL A 115 22.42 -16.65 -7.83
N ALA A 116 23.12 -16.55 -8.97
CA ALA A 116 24.09 -17.56 -9.38
C ALA A 116 25.32 -17.52 -8.46
N ARG A 117 25.87 -18.70 -8.16
CA ARG A 117 27.06 -18.80 -7.31
C ARG A 117 28.31 -18.19 -7.90
N ARG A 118 28.37 -18.13 -9.23
CA ARG A 118 29.53 -17.62 -9.98
C ARG A 118 29.13 -16.46 -10.85
N THR A 119 29.36 -16.56 -12.13
CA THR A 119 28.95 -15.54 -13.08
C THR A 119 27.65 -15.93 -13.79
N MET A 120 26.99 -14.98 -14.42
CA MET A 120 25.77 -15.26 -15.17
C MET A 120 25.98 -16.22 -16.35
N ASP A 121 27.22 -16.31 -16.85
CA ASP A 121 27.57 -17.16 -17.99
C ASP A 121 27.80 -18.62 -17.63
N LEU A 122 28.03 -18.91 -16.34
CA LEU A 122 28.29 -20.25 -15.84
C LEU A 122 27.07 -20.81 -15.11
N ARG A 123 26.42 -21.79 -15.72
CA ARG A 123 25.29 -22.51 -15.11
C ARG A 123 25.71 -23.93 -14.74
N GLU A 124 25.57 -24.27 -13.47
CA GLU A 124 25.91 -25.59 -12.96
C GLU A 124 24.69 -26.30 -12.38
N GLY A 125 23.62 -26.41 -13.10
CA GLY A 125 22.43 -27.16 -12.70
C GLY A 125 21.93 -26.82 -11.28
N LYS A 126 22.01 -27.78 -10.36
CA LYS A 126 21.49 -27.61 -8.99
C LYS A 126 22.22 -26.56 -8.14
N LEU A 127 23.41 -26.13 -8.52
CA LEU A 127 24.18 -25.14 -7.76
C LEU A 127 23.76 -23.70 -8.02
N ASP A 128 23.06 -23.46 -9.16
CA ASP A 128 22.67 -22.13 -9.61
C ASP A 128 21.14 -21.87 -9.51
N GLN A 129 20.44 -22.70 -8.74
CA GLN A 129 19.03 -22.56 -8.45
C GLN A 129 18.76 -21.88 -7.11
#